data_475e5f6fd84ac10e578084f06ac4aa10
#
_entry.id   475e5f6fd84ac10e578084f06ac4aa10
#
_cell.length_a   1.000
_cell.length_b   1.000
_cell.length_c   1.000
_cell.angle_alpha   90.00
_cell.angle_beta   90.00
_cell.angle_gamma   90.00
#
_symmetry.space_group_name_H-M   'P 1'
#
loop_
_entity.id
_entity.type
_entity.pdbx_description
1 polymer ?
#
loop_
_entity_poly.entity_id
_entity_poly.type
_entity_poly.pdbx_seq_one_letter_code
_entity_poly.pdbx_strand_id
1 'polypeptide(L)'
;MIIIKCEFIIMCLYHNYNDFVEKELIAMLFKPHCLSRTTLSKEELVKDRKNCRKFGPCGVGEKAIYLNSFYFDRRYYIPLSNVKRIFKRVAMSKGGFTGKGLFATIPYLVVEYDNGEEKQCNFKFEENVDSLLAYIKQTHPYIRLHSEEAEKRLKQKERLKEQKKAVAISKRS
;
A
#
# COMPACT_ATOMS: atom_id res chain seq x y z
N MET A 1 -3.89 55.63 17.72
CA MET A 1 -4.46 54.74 16.67
C MET A 1 -3.43 53.90 15.94
N ILE A 2 -2.14 54.18 16.00
CA ILE A 2 -1.05 53.39 15.34
C ILE A 2 -0.59 52.22 16.19
N ILE A 3 -0.59 52.34 17.53
CA ILE A 3 -0.09 51.29 18.45
C ILE A 3 -0.97 50.03 18.43
N ILE A 4 -2.29 50.20 18.36
CA ILE A 4 -3.26 49.05 18.32
C ILE A 4 -3.12 48.22 17.04
N LYS A 5 -2.72 48.82 15.93
CA LYS A 5 -2.47 48.12 14.67
C LYS A 5 -1.19 47.23 14.72
N CYS A 6 -0.16 47.69 15.44
CA CYS A 6 1.08 46.88 15.59
C CYS A 6 0.86 45.63 16.44
N GLU A 7 0.12 45.72 17.53
CA GLU A 7 -0.15 44.55 18.38
C GLU A 7 -0.99 43.50 17.66
N PHE A 8 -1.97 43.92 16.87
CA PHE A 8 -2.79 43.01 16.09
C PHE A 8 -1.99 42.30 14.98
N ILE A 9 -1.08 43.03 14.33
CA ILE A 9 -0.18 42.45 13.32
C ILE A 9 0.80 41.44 13.96
N ILE A 10 1.37 41.83 15.10
CA ILE A 10 2.29 40.93 15.85
C ILE A 10 1.56 39.67 16.32
N MET A 11 0.33 39.79 16.81
CA MET A 11 -0.48 38.66 17.24
C MET A 11 -0.87 37.73 16.06
N CYS A 12 -1.21 38.30 14.91
CA CYS A 12 -1.47 37.50 13.69
C CYS A 12 -0.22 36.82 13.15
N LEU A 13 0.94 37.46 13.20
CA LEU A 13 2.22 36.86 12.80
C LEU A 13 2.63 35.74 13.77
N TYR A 14 2.40 35.94 15.07
CA TYR A 14 2.71 34.94 16.09
C TYR A 14 1.80 33.72 15.98
N HIS A 15 0.51 33.96 15.70
CA HIS A 15 -0.45 32.83 15.48
C HIS A 15 -0.12 32.04 14.20
N ASN A 16 0.19 32.73 13.11
CA ASN A 16 0.63 32.09 11.86
C ASN A 16 1.96 31.35 12.00
N TYR A 17 2.90 31.94 12.79
CA TYR A 17 4.18 31.29 13.04
C TYR A 17 4.03 30.00 13.87
N ASN A 18 3.22 30.03 14.93
CA ASN A 18 2.95 28.83 15.73
C ASN A 18 2.21 27.76 14.93
N ASP A 19 1.23 28.12 14.13
CA ASP A 19 0.51 27.18 13.26
C ASP A 19 1.43 26.57 12.19
N PHE A 20 2.38 27.35 11.68
CA PHE A 20 3.40 26.88 10.74
C PHE A 20 4.39 25.91 11.43
N VAL A 21 4.91 26.26 12.61
CA VAL A 21 5.84 25.43 13.38
C VAL A 21 5.18 24.14 13.85
N GLU A 22 3.91 24.19 14.28
CA GLU A 22 3.16 23.02 14.69
C GLU A 22 2.89 22.09 13.50
N LYS A 23 2.55 22.63 12.33
CA LYS A 23 2.41 21.86 11.10
C LYS A 23 3.71 21.24 10.61
N GLU A 24 4.82 21.96 10.70
CA GLU A 24 6.15 21.44 10.38
C GLU A 24 6.58 20.34 11.35
N LEU A 25 6.36 20.54 12.65
CA LEU A 25 6.66 19.56 13.71
C LEU A 25 5.83 18.28 13.53
N ILE A 26 4.53 18.44 13.27
CA ILE A 26 3.63 17.30 12.97
C ILE A 26 4.06 16.62 11.68
N ALA A 27 4.45 17.35 10.65
CA ALA A 27 4.96 16.79 9.40
C ALA A 27 6.29 16.03 9.60
N MET A 28 7.16 16.51 10.49
CA MET A 28 8.40 15.80 10.85
C MET A 28 8.15 14.52 11.67
N LEU A 29 7.26 14.58 12.65
CA LEU A 29 6.89 13.43 13.50
C LEU A 29 6.20 12.30 12.69
N PHE A 30 5.49 12.67 11.63
CA PHE A 30 4.72 11.73 10.81
C PHE A 30 5.31 11.50 9.42
N LYS A 31 6.60 11.76 9.23
CA LYS A 31 7.28 11.51 7.97
C LYS A 31 7.26 10.01 7.64
N PRO A 32 6.73 9.60 6.49
CA PRO A 32 6.77 8.20 6.09
C PRO A 32 8.21 7.77 5.85
N HIS A 33 8.56 6.59 6.35
CA HIS A 33 9.86 5.98 6.17
C HIS A 33 9.93 5.22 4.84
N CYS A 34 10.99 5.44 4.06
CA CYS A 34 11.22 4.69 2.84
C CYS A 34 11.72 3.28 3.19
N LEU A 35 11.11 2.25 2.60
CA LEU A 35 11.56 0.87 2.75
C LEU A 35 12.52 0.46 1.62
N SER A 36 12.45 1.15 0.48
CA SER A 36 13.29 0.86 -0.67
C SER A 36 14.62 1.59 -0.60
N ARG A 37 15.58 1.13 -1.39
CA ARG A 37 16.89 1.78 -1.56
C ARG A 37 16.80 3.13 -2.24
N THR A 38 15.80 3.31 -3.11
CA THR A 38 15.55 4.56 -3.83
C THR A 38 14.56 5.40 -3.06
N THR A 39 14.87 6.66 -2.81
CA THR A 39 14.00 7.59 -2.09
C THR A 39 13.45 8.64 -3.05
N LEU A 40 12.21 9.07 -2.82
CA LEU A 40 11.63 10.22 -3.48
C LEU A 40 12.03 11.51 -2.76
N SER A 41 12.07 12.63 -3.49
CA SER A 41 12.28 13.94 -2.90
C SER A 41 11.11 14.29 -1.96
N LYS A 42 11.35 15.18 -0.97
CA LYS A 42 10.31 15.60 -0.04
C LYS A 42 9.10 16.21 -0.76
N GLU A 43 9.37 17.03 -1.76
CA GLU A 43 8.35 17.76 -2.53
C GLU A 43 7.47 16.80 -3.33
N GLU A 44 8.09 15.83 -4.01
CA GLU A 44 7.39 14.78 -4.74
C GLU A 44 6.52 13.95 -3.82
N LEU A 45 7.06 13.56 -2.66
CA LEU A 45 6.35 12.74 -1.69
C LEU A 45 5.11 13.44 -1.13
N VAL A 46 5.22 14.74 -0.80
CA VAL A 46 4.09 15.54 -0.31
C VAL A 46 3.00 15.66 -1.37
N LYS A 47 3.40 15.97 -2.62
CA LYS A 47 2.48 16.10 -3.75
C LYS A 47 1.78 14.76 -4.05
N ASP A 48 2.54 13.69 -4.16
CA ASP A 48 2.03 12.36 -4.47
C ASP A 48 1.07 11.86 -3.38
N ARG A 49 1.44 12.05 -2.11
CA ARG A 49 0.61 11.67 -0.97
C ARG A 49 -0.69 12.45 -0.88
N LYS A 50 -0.71 13.72 -1.25
CA LYS A 50 -1.93 14.55 -1.28
C LYS A 50 -2.93 14.01 -2.30
N ASN A 51 -2.44 13.50 -3.42
CA ASN A 51 -3.25 13.01 -4.53
C ASN A 51 -3.48 11.49 -4.48
N CYS A 52 -2.92 10.77 -3.50
CA CYS A 52 -3.02 9.33 -3.43
C CYS A 52 -4.45 8.85 -3.17
N ARG A 53 -4.84 7.77 -3.85
CA ARG A 53 -6.10 7.07 -3.60
C ARG A 53 -5.96 6.14 -2.41
N LYS A 54 -6.84 6.26 -1.43
CA LYS A 54 -6.80 5.51 -0.18
C LYS A 54 -7.62 4.22 -0.28
N PHE A 55 -7.05 3.12 0.27
CA PHE A 55 -7.67 1.81 0.38
C PHE A 55 -7.41 1.28 1.80
N GLY A 56 -8.34 1.55 2.71
CA GLY A 56 -8.14 1.20 4.13
C GLY A 56 -6.85 1.82 4.70
N PRO A 57 -5.90 1.00 5.22
CA PRO A 57 -4.64 1.48 5.78
C PRO A 57 -3.61 1.87 4.73
N CYS A 58 -3.81 1.51 3.47
CA CYS A 58 -2.87 1.77 2.38
C CYS A 58 -3.35 2.90 1.46
N GLY A 59 -2.40 3.53 0.76
CA GLY A 59 -2.67 4.50 -0.28
C GLY A 59 -1.80 4.25 -1.50
N VAL A 60 -2.33 4.49 -2.68
CA VAL A 60 -1.58 4.36 -3.94
C VAL A 60 -1.57 5.72 -4.62
N GLY A 61 -0.37 6.29 -4.78
CA GLY A 61 -0.10 7.50 -5.54
C GLY A 61 0.34 7.19 -6.96
N GLU A 62 0.78 8.19 -7.67
CA GLU A 62 1.38 8.03 -9.00
C GLU A 62 2.82 7.50 -8.93
N LYS A 63 3.55 7.87 -7.87
CA LYS A 63 4.97 7.56 -7.70
C LYS A 63 5.27 6.55 -6.60
N ALA A 64 4.38 6.43 -5.60
CA ALA A 64 4.61 5.58 -4.44
C ALA A 64 3.35 4.88 -3.93
N ILE A 65 3.57 3.71 -3.32
CA ILE A 65 2.58 3.06 -2.48
C ILE A 65 2.88 3.36 -1.02
N TYR A 66 1.86 3.75 -0.28
CA TYR A 66 1.92 4.11 1.15
C TYR A 66 1.33 2.99 1.97
N LEU A 67 2.11 2.46 2.91
CA LEU A 67 1.74 1.35 3.77
C LEU A 67 1.69 1.83 5.21
N ASN A 68 0.51 1.79 5.81
CA ASN A 68 0.34 2.11 7.22
C ASN A 68 0.01 0.82 7.97
N SER A 69 0.64 0.61 9.12
CA SER A 69 0.22 -0.45 10.02
C SER A 69 -1.07 -0.02 10.73
N PHE A 70 -2.05 -0.93 10.83
CA PHE A 70 -3.31 -0.65 11.53
C PHE A 70 -3.12 -0.40 13.03
N TYR A 71 -2.01 -0.89 13.60
CA TYR A 71 -1.77 -0.89 15.04
C TYR A 71 -0.64 0.02 15.51
N PHE A 72 0.21 0.58 14.61
CA PHE A 72 1.37 1.37 14.98
C PHE A 72 1.57 2.55 14.04
N ASP A 73 2.01 3.68 14.59
CA ASP A 73 2.26 4.95 13.91
C ASP A 73 3.40 4.94 12.88
N ARG A 74 3.93 3.80 12.55
CA ARG A 74 4.97 3.69 11.52
C ARG A 74 4.35 3.71 10.14
N ARG A 75 4.54 4.81 9.45
CA ARG A 75 4.14 5.02 8.07
C ARG A 75 5.31 4.70 7.17
N TYR A 76 5.07 3.81 6.21
CA TYR A 76 6.06 3.43 5.24
C TYR A 76 5.62 3.82 3.84
N TYR A 77 6.58 4.04 2.95
CA TYR A 77 6.31 4.14 1.53
C TYR A 77 7.35 3.37 0.72
N ILE A 78 6.96 2.94 -0.46
CA ILE A 78 7.80 2.26 -1.43
C ILE A 78 7.56 2.93 -2.78
N PRO A 79 8.59 3.44 -3.49
CA PRO A 79 8.44 3.92 -4.85
C PRO A 79 7.92 2.82 -5.76
N LEU A 80 6.91 3.11 -6.59
CA LEU A 80 6.30 2.12 -7.46
C LEU A 80 7.28 1.57 -8.52
N SER A 81 8.31 2.34 -8.88
CA SER A 81 9.40 1.87 -9.74
C SER A 81 10.15 0.67 -9.19
N ASN A 82 10.18 0.51 -7.87
CA ASN A 82 10.91 -0.55 -7.17
C ASN A 82 10.00 -1.71 -6.76
N VAL A 83 8.71 -1.59 -7.00
CA VAL A 83 7.73 -2.63 -6.69
C VAL A 83 7.71 -3.65 -7.82
N LYS A 84 7.95 -4.92 -7.49
CA LYS A 84 7.89 -6.04 -8.44
C LYS A 84 6.55 -6.72 -8.46
N ARG A 85 6.00 -6.94 -7.26
CA ARG A 85 4.75 -7.68 -7.08
C ARG A 85 3.93 -7.08 -5.96
N ILE A 86 2.62 -7.13 -6.12
CA ILE A 86 1.66 -6.82 -5.05
C ILE A 86 0.58 -7.88 -5.10
N PHE A 87 0.36 -8.57 -3.99
CA PHE A 87 -0.62 -9.65 -3.96
C PHE A 87 -1.28 -9.80 -2.59
N LYS A 88 -2.43 -10.43 -2.57
CA LYS A 88 -3.19 -10.74 -1.38
C LYS A 88 -2.76 -12.08 -0.79
N ARG A 89 -2.57 -12.12 0.53
CA ARG A 89 -2.53 -13.34 1.33
C ARG A 89 -3.64 -13.29 2.38
N VAL A 90 -4.16 -14.45 2.75
CA VAL A 90 -5.15 -14.58 3.82
C VAL A 90 -4.54 -15.49 4.88
N ALA A 91 -4.36 -14.97 6.09
CA ALA A 91 -3.97 -15.77 7.23
C ALA A 91 -5.20 -16.24 7.99
N MET A 92 -5.21 -17.50 8.39
CA MET A 92 -6.19 -18.04 9.33
C MET A 92 -5.62 -17.92 10.73
N SER A 93 -6.25 -17.09 11.57
CA SER A 93 -5.97 -17.08 12.99
C SER A 93 -6.57 -18.33 13.63
N LYS A 94 -5.73 -19.19 14.17
CA LYS A 94 -6.22 -20.23 15.09
C LYS A 94 -6.71 -19.51 16.34
N GLY A 95 -8.02 -19.58 16.59
CA GLY A 95 -8.67 -18.91 17.72
C GLY A 95 -7.94 -19.19 19.01
N GLY A 96 -7.48 -18.12 19.67
CA GLY A 96 -6.77 -18.18 20.91
C GLY A 96 -7.69 -18.50 22.07
N PHE A 97 -7.12 -19.04 23.11
CA PHE A 97 -7.47 -19.07 24.54
C PHE A 97 -8.82 -19.67 24.99
N THR A 98 -9.87 -19.74 24.21
CA THR A 98 -11.19 -20.19 24.69
C THR A 98 -11.66 -21.54 24.14
N GLY A 99 -10.83 -22.29 23.40
CA GLY A 99 -11.17 -23.63 22.91
C GLY A 99 -12.39 -23.74 21.96
N LYS A 100 -13.14 -22.66 21.78
CA LYS A 100 -14.24 -22.56 20.81
C LYS A 100 -13.70 -21.86 19.58
N GLY A 101 -13.21 -22.62 18.61
CA GLY A 101 -12.51 -22.17 17.41
C GLY A 101 -13.28 -21.18 16.55
N LEU A 102 -13.25 -19.90 16.92
CA LEU A 102 -13.56 -18.82 16.02
C LEU A 102 -12.32 -18.56 15.14
N PHE A 103 -12.34 -19.12 13.95
CA PHE A 103 -11.33 -18.84 12.93
C PHE A 103 -11.61 -17.46 12.33
N ALA A 104 -10.76 -16.49 12.63
CA ALA A 104 -10.80 -15.21 11.93
C ALA A 104 -9.84 -15.26 10.75
N THR A 105 -10.34 -14.92 9.58
CA THR A 105 -9.50 -14.70 8.40
C THR A 105 -9.00 -13.26 8.44
N ILE A 106 -7.69 -13.09 8.38
CA ILE A 106 -7.04 -11.78 8.33
C ILE A 106 -6.46 -11.58 6.93
N PRO A 107 -7.09 -10.76 6.09
CA PRO A 107 -6.54 -10.42 4.79
C PRO A 107 -5.39 -9.44 4.97
N TYR A 108 -4.31 -9.66 4.22
CA TYR A 108 -3.19 -8.73 4.16
C TYR A 108 -2.62 -8.61 2.76
N LEU A 109 -2.16 -7.40 2.48
CA LEU A 109 -1.44 -7.06 1.27
C LEU A 109 0.03 -7.36 1.47
N VAL A 110 0.64 -8.01 0.51
CA VAL A 110 2.09 -8.23 0.45
C VAL A 110 2.63 -7.41 -0.72
N VAL A 111 3.62 -6.58 -0.45
CA VAL A 111 4.36 -5.82 -1.45
C VAL A 111 5.77 -6.35 -1.47
N GLU A 112 6.18 -6.91 -2.61
CA GLU A 112 7.54 -7.34 -2.91
C GLU A 112 8.26 -6.23 -3.68
N TYR A 113 9.40 -5.80 -3.17
CA TYR A 113 10.16 -4.67 -3.70
C TYR A 113 11.66 -4.97 -3.75
N ASP A 114 12.41 -4.14 -4.46
CA ASP A 114 13.86 -4.25 -4.65
C ASP A 114 14.29 -5.68 -5.05
N ASN A 115 15.05 -6.35 -4.22
CA ASN A 115 15.64 -7.68 -4.50
C ASN A 115 14.84 -8.84 -3.90
N GLY A 116 13.54 -8.68 -3.69
CA GLY A 116 12.67 -9.70 -3.13
C GLY A 116 12.35 -9.50 -1.65
N GLU A 117 12.59 -8.28 -1.13
CA GLU A 117 12.11 -7.91 0.18
C GLU A 117 10.58 -7.82 0.17
N GLU A 118 9.94 -8.30 1.23
CA GLU A 118 8.48 -8.27 1.38
C GLU A 118 8.07 -7.37 2.55
N LYS A 119 7.06 -6.53 2.33
CA LYS A 119 6.36 -5.81 3.40
C LYS A 119 4.89 -6.18 3.40
N GLN A 120 4.40 -6.52 4.58
CA GLN A 120 3.01 -6.92 4.79
C GLN A 120 2.24 -5.76 5.43
N CYS A 121 0.98 -5.59 4.99
CA CYS A 121 0.04 -4.63 5.56
C CYS A 121 -1.29 -5.33 5.80
N ASN A 122 -1.75 -5.35 7.05
CA ASN A 122 -2.99 -6.00 7.45
C ASN A 122 -4.19 -5.11 7.11
N PHE A 123 -5.25 -5.73 6.65
CA PHE A 123 -6.51 -5.07 6.35
C PHE A 123 -7.62 -5.59 7.26
N LYS A 124 -8.55 -4.71 7.59
CA LYS A 124 -9.77 -5.09 8.32
C LYS A 124 -10.77 -5.79 7.40
N PHE A 125 -10.88 -5.32 6.16
CA PHE A 125 -11.83 -5.81 5.17
C PHE A 125 -11.08 -6.28 3.91
N GLU A 126 -11.43 -7.45 3.43
CA GLU A 126 -10.83 -8.07 2.24
C GLU A 126 -11.14 -7.27 0.97
N GLU A 127 -12.32 -6.68 0.88
CA GLU A 127 -12.77 -5.86 -0.24
C GLU A 127 -11.85 -4.66 -0.53
N ASN A 128 -11.24 -4.09 0.51
CA ASN A 128 -10.28 -3.00 0.35
C ASN A 128 -8.99 -3.47 -0.33
N VAL A 129 -8.55 -4.71 -0.06
CA VAL A 129 -7.39 -5.31 -0.75
C VAL A 129 -7.72 -5.57 -2.21
N ASP A 130 -8.90 -6.14 -2.48
CA ASP A 130 -9.34 -6.45 -3.84
C ASP A 130 -9.51 -5.18 -4.68
N SER A 131 -10.08 -4.13 -4.07
CA SER A 131 -10.21 -2.81 -4.70
C SER A 131 -8.85 -2.17 -5.01
N LEU A 132 -7.88 -2.31 -4.10
CA LEU A 132 -6.50 -1.84 -4.31
C LEU A 132 -5.84 -2.59 -5.46
N LEU A 133 -5.95 -3.92 -5.50
CA LEU A 133 -5.37 -4.74 -6.56
C LEU A 133 -6.00 -4.44 -7.92
N ALA A 134 -7.33 -4.24 -7.97
CA ALA A 134 -8.03 -3.84 -9.19
C ALA A 134 -7.55 -2.47 -9.70
N TYR A 135 -7.34 -1.51 -8.80
CA TYR A 135 -6.80 -0.19 -9.13
C TYR A 135 -5.37 -0.29 -9.68
N ILE A 136 -4.48 -1.05 -9.04
CA ILE A 136 -3.11 -1.24 -9.52
C ILE A 136 -3.10 -1.92 -10.89
N LYS A 137 -3.95 -2.89 -11.11
CA LYS A 137 -4.07 -3.57 -12.42
C LYS A 137 -4.38 -2.58 -13.55
N GLN A 138 -5.18 -1.56 -13.27
CA GLN A 138 -5.56 -0.54 -14.24
C GLN A 138 -4.49 0.53 -14.44
N THR A 139 -3.87 0.99 -13.36
CA THR A 139 -2.95 2.14 -13.38
C THR A 139 -1.49 1.74 -13.57
N HIS A 140 -1.10 0.55 -13.07
CA HIS A 140 0.29 0.08 -13.09
C HIS A 140 0.37 -1.39 -13.58
N PRO A 141 0.05 -1.65 -14.86
CA PRO A 141 -0.05 -3.02 -15.41
C PRO A 141 1.29 -3.78 -15.42
N TYR A 142 2.41 -3.10 -15.23
CA TYR A 142 3.73 -3.71 -15.13
C TYR A 142 3.99 -4.41 -13.78
N ILE A 143 3.18 -4.11 -12.74
CA ILE A 143 3.30 -4.75 -11.43
C ILE A 143 2.56 -6.09 -11.45
N ARG A 144 3.24 -7.15 -11.06
CA ARG A 144 2.64 -8.49 -10.99
C ARG A 144 1.73 -8.61 -9.78
N LEU A 145 0.52 -9.15 -9.98
CA LEU A 145 -0.51 -9.25 -8.92
C LEU A 145 -0.62 -10.64 -8.28
N HIS A 146 0.30 -11.53 -8.59
CA HIS A 146 0.32 -12.89 -8.06
C HIS A 146 1.67 -13.20 -7.43
N SER A 147 1.67 -14.02 -6.38
CA SER A 147 2.91 -14.60 -5.85
C SER A 147 3.56 -15.53 -6.89
N GLU A 148 4.85 -15.79 -6.76
CA GLU A 148 5.56 -16.69 -7.68
C GLU A 148 4.93 -18.08 -7.74
N GLU A 149 4.52 -18.59 -6.60
CA GLU A 149 3.86 -19.88 -6.53
C GLU A 149 2.51 -19.89 -7.25
N ALA A 150 1.72 -18.82 -7.08
CA ALA A 150 0.45 -18.68 -7.77
C ALA A 150 0.65 -18.58 -9.29
N GLU A 151 1.65 -17.83 -9.76
CA GLU A 151 1.99 -17.76 -11.18
C GLU A 151 2.43 -19.12 -11.74
N LYS A 152 3.27 -19.84 -11.01
CA LYS A 152 3.68 -21.20 -11.42
C LYS A 152 2.48 -22.14 -11.55
N ARG A 153 1.55 -22.10 -10.58
CA ARG A 153 0.32 -22.90 -10.61
C ARG A 153 -0.60 -22.50 -11.76
N LEU A 154 -0.74 -21.22 -12.06
CA LEU A 154 -1.54 -20.74 -13.19
C LEU A 154 -0.95 -21.21 -14.52
N LYS A 155 0.34 -21.04 -14.75
CA LYS A 155 1.02 -21.53 -15.96
C LYS A 155 0.89 -23.05 -16.13
N GLN A 156 0.98 -23.80 -15.06
CA GLN A 156 0.80 -25.25 -15.10
C GLN A 156 -0.65 -25.62 -15.49
N LYS A 157 -1.63 -24.95 -14.91
CA LYS A 157 -3.05 -25.16 -15.27
C LYS A 157 -3.34 -24.81 -16.74
N GLU A 158 -2.76 -23.75 -17.26
CA GLU A 158 -2.89 -23.36 -18.68
C GLU A 158 -2.31 -24.44 -19.61
N ARG A 159 -1.08 -24.88 -19.35
CA ARG A 159 -0.45 -25.97 -20.11
C ARG A 159 -1.30 -27.25 -20.12
N LEU A 160 -1.86 -27.63 -18.97
CA LEU A 160 -2.73 -28.79 -18.88
C LEU A 160 -4.04 -28.62 -19.67
N LYS A 161 -4.60 -27.40 -19.71
CA LYS A 161 -5.78 -27.10 -20.52
C LYS A 161 -5.49 -27.17 -22.02
N GLU A 162 -4.35 -26.66 -22.46
CA GLU A 162 -3.89 -26.73 -23.85
C GLU A 162 -3.65 -28.17 -24.30
N GLN A 163 -2.99 -29.00 -23.47
CA GLN A 163 -2.78 -30.42 -23.74
C GLN A 163 -4.12 -31.17 -23.86
N LYS A 164 -5.08 -30.90 -22.96
CA LYS A 164 -6.42 -31.51 -23.05
C LYS A 164 -7.15 -31.11 -24.31
N LYS A 165 -7.05 -29.87 -24.76
CA LYS A 165 -7.63 -29.39 -26.01
C LYS A 165 -6.99 -30.08 -27.21
N ALA A 166 -5.66 -30.19 -27.26
CA ALA A 166 -4.93 -30.87 -28.32
C ALA A 166 -5.34 -32.35 -28.46
N VAL A 167 -5.42 -33.06 -27.32
CA VAL A 167 -5.86 -34.47 -27.29
C VAL A 167 -7.33 -34.63 -27.74
N ALA A 168 -8.21 -33.66 -27.38
CA ALA A 168 -9.61 -33.69 -27.80
C ALA A 168 -9.77 -33.49 -29.31
N ILE A 169 -8.93 -32.65 -29.93
CA ILE A 169 -8.91 -32.42 -31.37
C ILE A 169 -8.41 -33.65 -32.11
N SER A 170 -7.31 -34.27 -31.61
CA SER A 170 -6.75 -35.52 -32.21
C SER A 170 -7.69 -36.73 -32.17
N LYS A 171 -8.62 -36.74 -31.22
CA LYS A 171 -9.64 -37.83 -31.15
C LYS A 171 -10.85 -37.63 -32.06
N ARG A 172 -10.99 -36.46 -32.68
CA ARG A 172 -12.11 -36.13 -33.61
C ARG A 172 -11.70 -36.19 -35.07
N SER A 173 -10.43 -36.36 -35.35
CA SER A 173 -9.88 -36.67 -36.67
C SER A 173 -9.70 -38.15 -36.84
#